data_0e2f46fd9bd1d42f36936aa3c695a84b
#
_entry.id   0e2f46fd9bd1d42f36936aa3c695a84b
#
_cell.length_a   1.000
_cell.length_b   1.000
_cell.length_c   1.000
_cell.angle_alpha   90.00
_cell.angle_beta   90.00
_cell.angle_gamma   90.00
#
_symmetry.space_group_name_H-M   'P 1'
#
loop_
_entity.id
_entity.type
_entity.pdbx_description
1 polymer ?
#
loop_
_entity_poly.entity_id
_entity_poly.type
_entity_poly.pdbx_seq_one_letter_code
_entity_poly.pdbx_strand_id
1 'polypeptide(L)'
;MGKRLNSDEMQTIFEILQKSYDVYGPKIYQGTGCFSDTDIVRYGLLNSWEELVWDQKSDYSFKEVLFPVSETILYFTEDEMKIADGVARQRLIFLKSCDFHALKRLDEMYLKNGAEDYYYRRMRENTVFAVMGCKESGKNCFCVSMGTNRCEEYDMYIFPDEKGCYMELRCRELEVLLWDYGQNAQEKLNFVEKNEIHVEIPENLPDIIHQDSMWQEYGSRCIGCGRCNFVCPTCTCFTMQDIFYKDNPKAGERRRVWASCQVDGYSDIAGGHSFRQSQGERMRFKVLHKVADYKKRFGYHMCVGCGRCENVCPEYISYVACLQKLKEKEGK
;
A
#
# COMPACT_ATOMS: atom_id res chain seq x y z
N MET A 1 8.87 -13.03 -20.94
CA MET A 1 9.66 -12.63 -22.13
C MET A 1 10.28 -11.27 -21.88
N GLY A 2 11.63 -11.15 -22.04
CA GLY A 2 12.35 -9.87 -21.82
C GLY A 2 12.55 -9.10 -23.13
N LYS A 3 12.37 -7.79 -23.05
CA LYS A 3 12.47 -6.85 -24.16
C LYS A 3 13.29 -5.61 -23.75
N ARG A 4 14.04 -5.05 -24.69
CA ARG A 4 14.71 -3.75 -24.56
C ARG A 4 14.01 -2.75 -25.48
N LEU A 5 13.62 -1.61 -24.94
CA LEU A 5 12.82 -0.58 -25.57
C LEU A 5 13.62 0.72 -25.66
N ASN A 6 13.47 1.45 -26.74
CA ASN A 6 13.92 2.84 -26.85
C ASN A 6 12.82 3.82 -26.38
N SER A 7 13.10 5.11 -26.35
CA SER A 7 12.17 6.13 -25.86
C SER A 7 10.87 6.21 -26.67
N ASP A 8 10.96 6.09 -28.00
CA ASP A 8 9.79 6.17 -28.89
C ASP A 8 8.88 4.95 -28.71
N GLU A 9 9.50 3.77 -28.56
CA GLU A 9 8.77 2.52 -28.26
C GLU A 9 8.08 2.58 -26.89
N MET A 10 8.70 3.22 -25.91
CA MET A 10 8.10 3.41 -24.58
C MET A 10 6.81 4.23 -24.64
N GLN A 11 6.83 5.35 -25.38
CA GLN A 11 5.63 6.16 -25.56
C GLN A 11 4.54 5.39 -26.30
N THR A 12 4.91 4.68 -27.37
CA THR A 12 3.98 3.84 -28.13
C THR A 12 3.33 2.75 -27.27
N ILE A 13 4.13 2.07 -26.45
CA ILE A 13 3.63 1.03 -25.53
C ILE A 13 2.68 1.65 -24.51
N PHE A 14 3.01 2.81 -23.98
CA PHE A 14 2.14 3.47 -23.02
C PHE A 14 0.77 3.82 -23.64
N GLU A 15 0.74 4.32 -24.85
CA GLU A 15 -0.49 4.61 -25.60
C GLU A 15 -1.32 3.33 -25.87
N ILE A 16 -0.65 2.22 -26.15
CA ILE A 16 -1.31 0.93 -26.33
C ILE A 16 -1.92 0.45 -25.03
N LEU A 17 -1.19 0.53 -23.92
CA LEU A 17 -1.67 0.18 -22.59
C LEU A 17 -2.90 1.04 -22.21
N GLN A 18 -2.87 2.34 -22.51
CA GLN A 18 -3.99 3.25 -22.25
C GLN A 18 -5.25 2.90 -23.05
N LYS A 19 -5.15 2.24 -24.22
CA LYS A 19 -6.33 1.79 -24.95
C LYS A 19 -7.07 0.65 -24.23
N SER A 20 -6.34 -0.20 -23.52
CA SER A 20 -6.86 -1.38 -22.82
C SER A 20 -7.10 -1.15 -21.32
N TYR A 21 -6.30 -0.30 -20.69
CA TYR A 21 -6.27 -0.11 -19.23
C TYR A 21 -6.40 1.36 -18.84
N ASP A 22 -6.97 1.60 -17.67
CA ASP A 22 -6.69 2.81 -16.90
C ASP A 22 -5.35 2.64 -16.22
N VAL A 23 -4.33 3.40 -16.65
CA VAL A 23 -2.94 3.24 -16.23
C VAL A 23 -2.65 4.13 -15.03
N TYR A 24 -2.31 3.54 -13.90
CA TYR A 24 -2.00 4.23 -12.66
C TYR A 24 -0.53 4.07 -12.27
N GLY A 25 0.03 5.11 -11.69
CA GLY A 25 1.38 5.07 -11.13
C GLY A 25 1.65 6.24 -10.18
N PRO A 26 2.82 6.25 -9.53
CA PRO A 26 3.25 7.41 -8.77
C PRO A 26 3.50 8.59 -9.70
N LYS A 27 2.87 9.74 -9.42
CA LYS A 27 3.04 11.00 -10.13
C LYS A 27 3.12 12.18 -9.16
N ILE A 28 3.74 13.28 -9.61
CA ILE A 28 3.89 14.50 -8.82
C ILE A 28 2.59 15.31 -8.89
N TYR A 29 2.12 15.75 -7.74
CA TYR A 29 1.06 16.73 -7.58
C TYR A 29 1.66 18.02 -7.02
N GLN A 30 1.80 19.03 -7.88
CA GLN A 30 2.47 20.29 -7.55
C GLN A 30 1.67 21.10 -6.53
N GLY A 31 2.36 21.68 -5.54
CA GLY A 31 1.77 22.57 -4.55
C GLY A 31 0.72 21.93 -3.64
N THR A 32 0.62 20.60 -3.58
CA THR A 32 -0.37 19.87 -2.77
C THR A 32 0.24 19.08 -1.62
N GLY A 33 1.50 19.34 -1.28
CA GLY A 33 2.21 18.72 -0.17
C GLY A 33 1.73 19.19 1.20
N CYS A 34 2.55 18.94 2.21
CA CYS A 34 2.24 19.36 3.59
C CYS A 34 2.23 20.88 3.76
N PHE A 35 2.94 21.59 2.91
CA PHE A 35 2.99 23.06 2.82
C PHE A 35 2.61 23.47 1.39
N SER A 36 2.08 24.68 1.24
CA SER A 36 1.57 25.20 -0.05
C SER A 36 2.63 25.32 -1.16
N ASP A 37 3.89 25.31 -0.81
CA ASP A 37 5.05 25.37 -1.71
C ASP A 37 5.75 24.03 -1.92
N THR A 38 5.18 22.94 -1.39
CA THR A 38 5.75 21.60 -1.53
C THR A 38 4.89 20.72 -2.42
N ASP A 39 5.56 19.83 -3.15
CA ASP A 39 4.94 18.82 -3.97
C ASP A 39 4.73 17.53 -3.19
N ILE A 40 3.84 16.68 -3.67
CA ILE A 40 3.62 15.35 -3.14
C ILE A 40 3.61 14.33 -4.26
N VAL A 41 4.19 13.16 -4.02
CA VAL A 41 4.10 12.03 -4.95
C VAL A 41 3.00 11.09 -4.47
N ARG A 42 1.95 10.95 -5.28
CA ARG A 42 0.83 10.05 -5.01
C ARG A 42 0.50 9.20 -6.23
N TYR A 43 -0.27 8.16 -6.02
CA TYR A 43 -0.82 7.39 -7.12
C TYR A 43 -1.94 8.15 -7.82
N GLY A 44 -1.90 8.18 -9.15
CA GLY A 44 -2.91 8.80 -9.98
C GLY A 44 -2.96 8.21 -11.37
N LEU A 45 -4.04 8.52 -12.09
CA LEU A 45 -4.17 8.19 -13.50
C LEU A 45 -3.07 8.92 -14.29
N LEU A 46 -2.31 8.18 -15.07
CA LEU A 46 -1.25 8.71 -15.92
C LEU A 46 -1.80 9.03 -17.30
N ASN A 47 -1.45 10.20 -17.83
CA ASN A 47 -1.79 10.61 -19.19
C ASN A 47 -0.65 10.40 -20.17
N SER A 48 0.58 10.34 -19.68
CA SER A 48 1.77 10.06 -20.46
C SER A 48 2.81 9.29 -19.63
N TRP A 49 3.79 8.73 -20.31
CA TRP A 49 4.91 8.02 -19.70
C TRP A 49 5.77 8.93 -18.80
N GLU A 50 5.93 10.20 -19.18
CA GLU A 50 6.75 11.19 -18.48
C GLU A 50 6.18 11.57 -17.11
N GLU A 51 4.87 11.37 -16.89
CA GLU A 51 4.25 11.61 -15.57
C GLU A 51 4.66 10.58 -14.53
N LEU A 52 5.17 9.40 -14.95
CA LEU A 52 5.54 8.33 -14.05
C LEU A 52 6.84 8.63 -13.30
N VAL A 53 6.77 8.71 -11.98
CA VAL A 53 7.92 8.96 -11.11
C VAL A 53 8.67 7.67 -10.81
N TRP A 54 9.91 7.57 -11.26
CA TRP A 54 10.75 6.37 -11.20
C TRP A 54 11.68 6.30 -9.99
N ASP A 55 12.33 7.40 -9.69
CA ASP A 55 13.45 7.56 -8.76
C ASP A 55 12.98 7.85 -7.32
N GLN A 56 11.76 8.30 -7.17
CA GLN A 56 11.18 8.66 -5.89
C GLN A 56 10.06 7.69 -5.50
N LYS A 57 10.01 7.35 -4.21
CA LYS A 57 8.90 6.60 -3.64
C LYS A 57 7.73 7.52 -3.36
N SER A 58 6.52 7.09 -3.69
CA SER A 58 5.30 7.83 -3.38
C SER A 58 5.08 7.99 -1.87
N ASP A 59 4.55 9.13 -1.47
CA ASP A 59 4.19 9.43 -0.08
C ASP A 59 3.01 8.59 0.40
N TYR A 60 2.02 8.40 -0.48
CA TYR A 60 0.91 7.46 -0.28
C TYR A 60 1.14 6.18 -1.10
N SER A 61 0.54 5.09 -0.67
CA SER A 61 0.72 3.81 -1.35
C SER A 61 -0.30 3.58 -2.47
N PHE A 62 0.01 2.64 -3.38
CA PHE A 62 -0.90 2.19 -4.43
C PHE A 62 -2.28 1.74 -3.91
N LYS A 63 -2.37 1.48 -2.62
CA LYS A 63 -3.60 1.06 -1.94
C LYS A 63 -4.76 2.02 -2.22
N GLU A 64 -4.51 3.32 -2.39
CA GLU A 64 -5.56 4.30 -2.67
C GLU A 64 -6.27 4.09 -4.03
N VAL A 65 -5.62 3.38 -4.96
CA VAL A 65 -6.22 2.99 -6.24
C VAL A 65 -7.01 1.70 -6.12
N LEU A 66 -6.44 0.69 -5.43
CA LEU A 66 -7.05 -0.63 -5.29
C LEU A 66 -8.14 -0.67 -4.20
N PHE A 67 -7.96 0.10 -3.16
CA PHE A 67 -8.88 0.27 -2.05
C PHE A 67 -9.08 1.77 -1.78
N PRO A 68 -10.04 2.40 -2.45
CA PRO A 68 -10.23 3.85 -2.39
C PRO A 68 -10.45 4.38 -0.97
N VAL A 69 -10.02 5.61 -0.71
CA VAL A 69 -10.17 6.28 0.60
C VAL A 69 -11.64 6.34 1.04
N SER A 70 -12.54 6.52 0.09
CA SER A 70 -13.99 6.43 0.29
C SER A 70 -14.62 5.74 -0.91
N GLU A 71 -15.43 4.72 -0.66
CA GLU A 71 -16.09 3.92 -1.68
C GLU A 71 -17.54 3.69 -1.30
N THR A 72 -18.48 4.05 -2.17
CA THR A 72 -19.89 3.66 -2.00
C THR A 72 -20.03 2.19 -2.33
N ILE A 73 -20.50 1.40 -1.37
CA ILE A 73 -20.66 -0.05 -1.51
C ILE A 73 -22.09 -0.44 -1.88
N LEU A 74 -23.06 0.34 -1.41
CA LEU A 74 -24.46 0.14 -1.79
C LEU A 74 -25.27 1.44 -1.69
N TYR A 75 -26.33 1.50 -2.45
CA TYR A 75 -27.41 2.47 -2.36
C TYR A 75 -28.64 1.81 -1.75
N PHE A 76 -29.42 2.56 -0.99
CA PHE A 76 -30.63 2.06 -0.36
C PHE A 76 -31.76 3.06 -0.37
N THR A 77 -32.98 2.53 -0.40
CA THR A 77 -34.22 3.23 -0.08
C THR A 77 -34.94 2.49 1.05
N GLU A 78 -36.20 2.85 1.37
CA GLU A 78 -37.00 2.08 2.34
C GLU A 78 -37.22 0.64 1.91
N ASP A 79 -37.39 0.41 0.59
CA ASP A 79 -37.88 -0.86 0.03
C ASP A 79 -36.81 -1.60 -0.76
N GLU A 80 -35.74 -0.92 -1.23
CA GLU A 80 -34.76 -1.47 -2.16
C GLU A 80 -33.32 -1.21 -1.74
N MET A 81 -32.45 -2.14 -2.11
CA MET A 81 -31.01 -2.02 -1.95
C MET A 81 -30.32 -2.42 -3.25
N LYS A 82 -29.43 -1.56 -3.75
CA LYS A 82 -28.62 -1.81 -4.93
C LYS A 82 -27.12 -1.74 -4.58
N ILE A 83 -26.37 -2.78 -4.92
CA ILE A 83 -24.91 -2.75 -4.85
C ILE A 83 -24.38 -1.72 -5.85
N ALA A 84 -23.41 -0.91 -5.45
CA ALA A 84 -22.76 0.06 -6.32
C ALA A 84 -22.07 -0.64 -7.49
N ASP A 85 -22.19 -0.05 -8.67
CA ASP A 85 -21.58 -0.59 -9.89
C ASP A 85 -20.03 -0.62 -9.73
N GLY A 86 -19.41 -1.63 -10.32
CA GLY A 86 -17.97 -1.79 -10.32
C GLY A 86 -17.28 -0.83 -11.29
N VAL A 87 -15.96 -0.86 -11.29
CA VAL A 87 -15.15 -0.17 -12.29
C VAL A 87 -15.33 -0.90 -13.63
N ALA A 88 -15.72 -0.16 -14.65
CA ALA A 88 -16.03 -0.71 -15.95
C ALA A 88 -14.78 -1.12 -16.75
N ARG A 89 -13.62 -0.50 -16.46
CA ARG A 89 -12.40 -0.67 -17.22
C ARG A 89 -11.32 -1.34 -16.37
N GLN A 90 -10.52 -2.22 -17.00
CA GLN A 90 -9.37 -2.83 -16.35
C GLN A 90 -8.32 -1.78 -15.97
N ARG A 91 -7.58 -2.04 -14.91
CA ARG A 91 -6.51 -1.16 -14.42
C ARG A 91 -5.16 -1.81 -14.58
N LEU A 92 -4.15 -0.99 -14.88
CA LEU A 92 -2.75 -1.36 -14.77
C LEU A 92 -2.09 -0.42 -13.76
N ILE A 93 -1.46 -0.98 -12.74
CA ILE A 93 -0.84 -0.20 -11.66
C ILE A 93 0.66 -0.45 -11.64
N PHE A 94 1.44 0.63 -11.86
CA PHE A 94 2.89 0.61 -11.64
C PHE A 94 3.21 0.72 -10.16
N LEU A 95 4.03 -0.20 -9.62
CA LEU A 95 4.37 -0.22 -8.20
C LEU A 95 5.76 -0.79 -7.94
N LYS A 96 6.36 -0.45 -6.80
CA LYS A 96 7.65 -1.01 -6.38
C LYS A 96 7.48 -2.41 -5.78
N SER A 97 8.58 -3.20 -5.71
CA SER A 97 8.56 -4.55 -5.15
C SER A 97 7.96 -4.62 -3.74
N CYS A 98 8.31 -3.70 -2.84
CA CYS A 98 7.73 -3.66 -1.49
C CYS A 98 6.20 -3.42 -1.52
N ASP A 99 5.68 -2.65 -2.48
CA ASP A 99 4.25 -2.45 -2.66
C ASP A 99 3.59 -3.72 -3.25
N PHE A 100 4.27 -4.46 -4.13
CA PHE A 100 3.79 -5.76 -4.59
C PHE A 100 3.69 -6.79 -3.44
N HIS A 101 4.68 -6.82 -2.56
CA HIS A 101 4.59 -7.60 -1.33
C HIS A 101 3.46 -7.13 -0.39
N ALA A 102 3.15 -5.84 -0.39
CA ALA A 102 2.00 -5.34 0.35
C ALA A 102 0.67 -5.80 -0.27
N LEU A 103 0.59 -5.87 -1.60
CA LEU A 103 -0.57 -6.43 -2.30
C LEU A 103 -0.87 -7.86 -1.82
N LYS A 104 0.14 -8.73 -1.72
CA LYS A 104 -0.02 -10.08 -1.19
C LYS A 104 -0.62 -10.08 0.23
N ARG A 105 -0.23 -9.12 1.09
CA ARG A 105 -0.78 -8.98 2.44
C ARG A 105 -2.22 -8.49 2.44
N LEU A 106 -2.58 -7.65 1.49
CA LEU A 106 -3.98 -7.25 1.30
C LEU A 106 -4.82 -8.44 0.81
N ASP A 107 -4.30 -9.24 -0.13
CA ASP A 107 -4.96 -10.46 -0.61
C ASP A 107 -5.21 -11.45 0.55
N GLU A 108 -4.21 -11.66 1.45
CA GLU A 108 -4.40 -12.48 2.65
C GLU A 108 -5.49 -11.92 3.57
N MET A 109 -5.52 -10.61 3.79
CA MET A 109 -6.48 -10.00 4.70
C MET A 109 -7.91 -9.97 4.14
N TYR A 110 -8.08 -9.70 2.86
CA TYR A 110 -9.40 -9.52 2.26
C TYR A 110 -9.97 -10.77 1.59
N LEU A 111 -9.12 -11.68 1.13
CA LEU A 111 -9.58 -12.87 0.40
C LEU A 111 -9.44 -14.17 1.19
N LYS A 112 -8.52 -14.21 2.22
CA LYS A 112 -8.21 -15.46 2.91
C LYS A 112 -8.37 -15.40 4.43
N ASN A 113 -8.78 -14.26 4.97
CA ASN A 113 -8.92 -14.04 6.42
C ASN A 113 -10.39 -14.11 6.86
N GLY A 114 -11.09 -15.15 6.50
CA GLY A 114 -12.52 -15.34 6.75
C GLY A 114 -13.33 -15.31 5.47
N ALA A 115 -14.50 -14.67 5.47
CA ALA A 115 -15.26 -14.46 4.23
C ALA A 115 -14.52 -13.50 3.29
N GLU A 116 -14.55 -13.81 2.00
CA GLU A 116 -13.96 -12.93 0.99
C GLU A 116 -14.68 -11.59 0.94
N ASP A 117 -13.90 -10.50 0.89
CA ASP A 117 -14.43 -9.17 0.64
C ASP A 117 -14.78 -9.03 -0.85
N TYR A 118 -16.06 -8.97 -1.14
CA TYR A 118 -16.57 -8.90 -2.52
C TYR A 118 -16.04 -7.69 -3.28
N TYR A 119 -15.97 -6.51 -2.65
CA TYR A 119 -15.56 -5.26 -3.30
C TYR A 119 -14.06 -5.26 -3.59
N TYR A 120 -13.25 -5.74 -2.64
CA TYR A 120 -11.82 -5.90 -2.85
C TYR A 120 -11.52 -6.91 -3.96
N ARG A 121 -12.18 -8.10 -3.94
CA ARG A 121 -12.00 -9.13 -4.96
C ARG A 121 -12.30 -8.58 -6.35
N ARG A 122 -13.42 -7.90 -6.54
CA ARG A 122 -13.82 -7.29 -7.81
C ARG A 122 -12.77 -6.31 -8.35
N MET A 123 -12.19 -5.48 -7.47
CA MET A 123 -11.12 -4.55 -7.83
C MET A 123 -9.82 -5.28 -8.16
N ARG A 124 -9.48 -6.29 -7.38
CA ARG A 124 -8.25 -7.08 -7.50
C ARG A 124 -8.20 -7.88 -8.80
N GLU A 125 -9.29 -8.56 -9.14
CA GLU A 125 -9.43 -9.34 -10.37
C GLU A 125 -9.39 -8.48 -11.64
N ASN A 126 -9.76 -7.21 -11.53
CA ASN A 126 -9.79 -6.24 -12.64
C ASN A 126 -8.52 -5.38 -12.71
N THR A 127 -7.42 -5.85 -12.11
CA THR A 127 -6.17 -5.07 -12.02
C THR A 127 -4.95 -5.92 -12.34
N VAL A 128 -4.13 -5.41 -13.27
CA VAL A 128 -2.82 -5.93 -13.68
C VAL A 128 -1.72 -5.10 -12.99
N PHE A 129 -0.60 -5.72 -12.63
CA PHE A 129 0.45 -5.06 -11.87
C PHE A 129 1.79 -5.06 -12.60
N ALA A 130 2.33 -3.85 -12.81
CA ALA A 130 3.65 -3.63 -13.38
C ALA A 130 4.65 -3.28 -12.26
N VAL A 131 5.62 -4.16 -12.02
CA VAL A 131 6.65 -3.91 -11.02
C VAL A 131 7.75 -3.04 -11.60
N MET A 132 7.96 -1.89 -10.97
CA MET A 132 9.03 -0.96 -11.27
C MET A 132 10.31 -1.40 -10.56
N GLY A 133 11.40 -1.56 -11.28
CA GLY A 133 12.72 -1.79 -10.68
C GLY A 133 13.08 -0.67 -9.70
N CYS A 134 13.89 -1.00 -8.71
CA CYS A 134 14.36 -0.06 -7.70
C CYS A 134 15.89 -0.14 -7.61
N LYS A 135 16.57 0.86 -8.19
CA LYS A 135 18.03 0.94 -8.19
C LYS A 135 18.55 1.38 -6.81
N GLU A 136 17.89 2.39 -6.25
CA GLU A 136 18.24 2.97 -4.96
C GLU A 136 17.03 3.01 -4.03
N SER A 137 17.26 2.80 -2.75
CA SER A 137 16.20 2.86 -1.75
C SER A 137 15.97 4.28 -1.25
N GLY A 138 14.74 4.63 -0.92
CA GLY A 138 14.48 5.86 -0.18
C GLY A 138 15.13 5.80 1.23
N LYS A 139 15.47 6.98 1.77
CA LYS A 139 16.19 7.16 3.04
C LYS A 139 15.69 6.32 4.22
N ASN A 140 14.37 6.15 4.34
CA ASN A 140 13.75 5.41 5.44
C ASN A 140 13.29 4.00 5.06
N CYS A 141 13.72 3.49 3.89
CA CYS A 141 13.42 2.12 3.50
C CYS A 141 14.25 1.11 4.29
N PHE A 142 13.61 0.01 4.69
CA PHE A 142 14.25 -1.19 5.26
C PHE A 142 13.66 -2.47 4.67
N CYS A 143 13.26 -2.41 3.40
CA CYS A 143 12.64 -3.53 2.68
C CYS A 143 13.57 -4.74 2.54
N VAL A 144 14.89 -4.53 2.51
CA VAL A 144 15.88 -5.61 2.50
C VAL A 144 15.81 -6.41 3.81
N SER A 145 15.72 -5.72 4.97
CA SER A 145 15.53 -6.39 6.27
C SER A 145 14.22 -7.16 6.37
N MET A 146 13.21 -6.78 5.58
CA MET A 146 11.91 -7.46 5.53
C MET A 146 11.82 -8.54 4.45
N GLY A 147 12.84 -8.71 3.61
CA GLY A 147 12.82 -9.64 2.47
C GLY A 147 11.81 -9.26 1.39
N THR A 148 11.49 -7.95 1.23
CA THR A 148 10.47 -7.44 0.30
C THR A 148 11.03 -6.54 -0.79
N ASN A 149 12.35 -6.48 -0.89
CA ASN A 149 13.07 -5.70 -1.89
C ASN A 149 13.03 -6.30 -3.30
N ARG A 150 12.72 -7.59 -3.42
CA ARG A 150 12.61 -8.33 -4.69
C ARG A 150 11.27 -9.04 -4.77
N CYS A 151 10.74 -9.19 -5.97
CA CYS A 151 9.59 -10.05 -6.25
C CYS A 151 9.78 -10.72 -7.62
N GLU A 152 9.19 -11.91 -7.75
CA GLU A 152 9.26 -12.72 -8.97
C GLU A 152 7.88 -12.96 -9.60
N GLU A 153 6.82 -12.73 -8.83
CA GLU A 153 5.44 -12.93 -9.25
C GLU A 153 4.83 -11.58 -9.65
N TYR A 154 4.99 -11.17 -10.92
CA TYR A 154 4.43 -9.94 -11.51
C TYR A 154 3.88 -10.22 -12.90
N ASP A 155 2.98 -9.37 -13.37
CA ASP A 155 2.46 -9.42 -14.73
C ASP A 155 3.44 -8.78 -15.71
N MET A 156 4.03 -7.65 -15.30
CA MET A 156 5.07 -6.92 -16.01
C MET A 156 6.14 -6.45 -15.02
N TYR A 157 7.38 -6.48 -15.44
CA TYR A 157 8.49 -5.76 -14.79
C TYR A 157 9.02 -4.70 -15.74
N ILE A 158 9.41 -3.55 -15.22
CA ILE A 158 9.93 -2.45 -16.02
C ILE A 158 11.01 -1.66 -15.29
N PHE A 159 12.05 -1.27 -16.00
CA PHE A 159 13.16 -0.51 -15.47
C PHE A 159 13.80 0.39 -16.54
N PRO A 160 13.70 1.72 -16.44
CA PRO A 160 14.42 2.65 -17.30
C PRO A 160 15.88 2.78 -16.87
N ASP A 161 16.78 2.89 -17.85
CA ASP A 161 18.19 3.17 -17.67
C ASP A 161 18.74 4.03 -18.82
N GLU A 162 20.06 4.25 -18.86
CA GLU A 162 20.72 5.07 -19.90
C GLU A 162 20.57 4.50 -21.32
N LYS A 163 20.24 3.22 -21.46
CA LYS A 163 20.07 2.52 -22.75
C LYS A 163 18.62 2.46 -23.23
N GLY A 164 17.69 3.10 -22.50
CA GLY A 164 16.26 3.03 -22.74
C GLY A 164 15.51 2.37 -21.59
N CYS A 165 14.71 1.36 -21.87
CA CYS A 165 13.96 0.68 -20.84
C CYS A 165 13.99 -0.85 -21.02
N TYR A 166 14.29 -1.57 -19.94
CA TYR A 166 14.12 -3.02 -19.93
C TYR A 166 12.73 -3.37 -19.42
N MET A 167 12.03 -4.23 -20.15
CA MET A 167 10.70 -4.74 -19.81
C MET A 167 10.71 -6.26 -19.83
N GLU A 168 10.11 -6.89 -18.83
CA GLU A 168 9.86 -8.33 -18.82
C GLU A 168 8.36 -8.59 -18.64
N LEU A 169 7.77 -9.37 -19.52
CA LEU A 169 6.36 -9.73 -19.50
C LEU A 169 6.20 -11.19 -19.03
N ARG A 170 5.25 -11.42 -18.12
CA ARG A 170 4.86 -12.75 -17.61
C ARG A 170 3.36 -13.01 -17.71
N CYS A 171 2.57 -11.99 -18.00
CA CYS A 171 1.15 -12.11 -18.29
C CYS A 171 0.95 -12.32 -19.80
N ARG A 172 0.23 -13.36 -20.17
CA ARG A 172 -0.02 -13.69 -21.59
C ARG A 172 -0.77 -12.58 -22.35
N GLU A 173 -1.67 -11.90 -21.69
CA GLU A 173 -2.43 -10.79 -22.31
C GLU A 173 -1.50 -9.65 -22.71
N LEU A 174 -0.57 -9.27 -21.81
CA LEU A 174 0.44 -8.25 -22.09
C LEU A 174 1.47 -8.72 -23.13
N GLU A 175 1.84 -10.00 -23.11
CA GLU A 175 2.74 -10.56 -24.14
C GLU A 175 2.13 -10.45 -25.53
N VAL A 176 0.86 -10.79 -25.68
CA VAL A 176 0.15 -10.68 -26.98
C VAL A 176 0.02 -9.22 -27.41
N LEU A 177 -0.33 -8.34 -26.46
CA LEU A 177 -0.55 -6.92 -26.73
C LEU A 177 0.72 -6.20 -27.15
N LEU A 178 1.87 -6.60 -26.61
CA LEU A 178 3.16 -5.91 -26.77
C LEU A 178 4.21 -6.72 -27.55
N TRP A 179 3.78 -7.79 -28.24
CA TRP A 179 4.67 -8.72 -28.95
C TRP A 179 5.61 -8.07 -29.94
N ASP A 180 5.10 -7.15 -30.73
CA ASP A 180 5.82 -6.54 -31.86
C ASP A 180 6.81 -5.43 -31.46
N TYR A 181 6.85 -5.06 -30.18
CA TYR A 181 7.66 -3.95 -29.67
C TYR A 181 8.91 -4.42 -28.96
N GLY A 182 9.98 -3.64 -29.12
CA GLY A 182 11.26 -3.85 -28.47
C GLY A 182 12.06 -5.03 -29.02
N GLN A 183 13.35 -5.00 -28.76
CA GLN A 183 14.28 -6.08 -29.09
C GLN A 183 14.32 -7.11 -27.97
N ASN A 184 14.36 -8.41 -28.32
CA ASN A 184 14.51 -9.47 -27.34
C ASN A 184 15.80 -9.27 -26.53
N ALA A 185 15.67 -9.28 -25.23
CA ALA A 185 16.77 -9.11 -24.29
C ALA A 185 16.58 -9.99 -23.06
N GLN A 186 17.67 -10.39 -22.45
CA GLN A 186 17.66 -11.07 -21.15
C GLN A 186 18.64 -10.35 -20.23
N GLU A 187 18.12 -9.71 -19.21
CA GLU A 187 18.90 -8.90 -18.28
C GLU A 187 18.60 -9.27 -16.82
N LYS A 188 19.57 -8.97 -15.94
CA LYS A 188 19.34 -9.08 -14.50
C LYS A 188 18.37 -7.98 -14.06
N LEU A 189 17.33 -8.36 -13.33
CA LEU A 189 16.36 -7.42 -12.79
C LEU A 189 17.00 -6.51 -11.73
N ASN A 190 16.71 -5.23 -11.81
CA ASN A 190 17.24 -4.21 -10.90
C ASN A 190 16.35 -4.09 -9.67
N PHE A 191 16.79 -4.67 -8.58
CA PHE A 191 16.20 -4.52 -7.26
C PHE A 191 17.24 -4.01 -6.28
N VAL A 192 16.83 -3.18 -5.33
CA VAL A 192 17.73 -2.68 -4.29
C VAL A 192 18.28 -3.84 -3.46
N GLU A 193 19.59 -3.85 -3.24
CA GLU A 193 20.29 -4.90 -2.50
C GLU A 193 20.65 -4.47 -1.07
N LYS A 194 20.69 -3.16 -0.81
CA LYS A 194 21.01 -2.59 0.50
C LYS A 194 20.10 -1.39 0.80
N ASN A 195 19.73 -1.23 2.06
CA ASN A 195 19.09 -0.04 2.56
C ASN A 195 20.08 0.74 3.44
N GLU A 196 19.87 2.05 3.59
CA GLU A 196 20.61 2.84 4.59
C GLU A 196 20.27 2.37 6.02
N ILE A 197 19.02 1.99 6.23
CA ILE A 197 18.53 1.49 7.50
C ILE A 197 18.55 -0.04 7.50
N HIS A 198 19.25 -0.63 8.44
CA HIS A 198 19.20 -2.05 8.75
C HIS A 198 18.42 -2.27 10.05
N VAL A 199 17.48 -3.21 10.04
CA VAL A 199 16.64 -3.54 11.21
C VAL A 199 16.61 -5.03 11.41
N GLU A 200 16.96 -5.48 12.60
CA GLU A 200 16.70 -6.85 13.02
C GLU A 200 15.24 -6.97 13.48
N ILE A 201 14.49 -7.81 12.79
CA ILE A 201 13.07 -7.98 13.08
C ILE A 201 12.92 -9.00 14.22
N PRO A 202 12.15 -8.71 15.28
CA PRO A 202 11.92 -9.65 16.36
C PRO A 202 11.14 -10.88 15.86
N GLU A 203 11.59 -12.07 16.23
CA GLU A 203 11.00 -13.32 15.80
C GLU A 203 10.16 -13.97 16.91
N ASN A 204 10.64 -13.96 18.14
CA ASN A 204 10.05 -14.63 19.30
C ASN A 204 9.88 -13.65 20.46
N LEU A 205 8.80 -12.87 20.41
CA LEU A 205 8.48 -11.94 21.48
C LEU A 205 7.81 -12.67 22.65
N PRO A 206 8.19 -12.38 23.91
CA PRO A 206 7.55 -12.96 25.08
C PRO A 206 6.11 -12.43 25.23
N ASP A 207 5.22 -13.22 25.80
CA ASP A 207 3.82 -12.81 25.98
C ASP A 207 3.67 -11.55 26.87
N ILE A 208 4.58 -11.35 27.81
CA ILE A 208 4.60 -10.17 28.68
C ILE A 208 4.86 -8.84 27.92
N ILE A 209 5.31 -8.91 26.65
CA ILE A 209 5.57 -7.73 25.82
C ILE A 209 4.35 -6.79 25.73
N HIS A 210 3.14 -7.35 25.86
CA HIS A 210 1.90 -6.57 25.87
C HIS A 210 1.78 -5.60 27.06
N GLN A 211 2.50 -5.87 28.15
CA GLN A 211 2.49 -5.08 29.39
C GLN A 211 3.77 -4.29 29.59
N ASP A 212 4.75 -4.38 28.64
CA ASP A 212 6.03 -3.71 28.76
C ASP A 212 5.89 -2.18 28.81
N SER A 213 6.64 -1.56 29.70
CA SER A 213 6.60 -0.10 29.94
C SER A 213 7.09 0.72 28.72
N MET A 214 7.76 0.12 27.75
CA MET A 214 8.17 0.82 26.51
C MET A 214 6.99 1.47 25.77
N TRP A 215 5.78 0.94 25.92
CA TRP A 215 4.59 1.50 25.29
C TRP A 215 4.15 2.83 25.87
N GLN A 216 4.55 3.15 27.11
CA GLN A 216 4.22 4.44 27.77
C GLN A 216 4.84 5.63 27.06
N GLU A 217 6.04 5.47 26.47
CA GLU A 217 6.68 6.52 25.68
C GLU A 217 5.78 7.01 24.55
N TYR A 218 5.10 6.09 23.88
CA TYR A 218 4.20 6.42 22.78
C TYR A 218 2.88 7.04 23.27
N GLY A 219 2.52 6.80 24.51
CA GLY A 219 1.40 7.45 25.18
C GLY A 219 1.53 8.95 25.29
N SER A 220 2.76 9.45 25.52
CA SER A 220 3.05 10.88 25.65
C SER A 220 3.43 11.56 24.32
N ARG A 221 4.00 10.82 23.38
CA ARG A 221 4.53 11.39 22.13
C ARG A 221 3.54 11.35 20.96
N CYS A 222 2.70 10.31 20.89
CA CYS A 222 1.79 10.12 19.75
C CYS A 222 0.55 11.01 19.88
N ILE A 223 0.29 11.89 18.92
CA ILE A 223 -0.91 12.74 18.89
C ILE A 223 -2.14 12.05 18.28
N GLY A 224 -2.06 10.78 17.92
CA GLY A 224 -3.18 10.00 17.40
C GLY A 224 -3.69 10.42 16.01
N CYS A 225 -2.90 11.11 15.21
CA CYS A 225 -3.33 11.65 13.90
C CYS A 225 -3.64 10.58 12.83
N GLY A 226 -3.20 9.34 13.01
CA GLY A 226 -3.48 8.23 12.09
C GLY A 226 -2.69 8.20 10.78
N ARG A 227 -1.91 9.24 10.44
CA ARG A 227 -1.19 9.38 9.16
C ARG A 227 -0.36 8.16 8.81
N CYS A 228 0.36 7.61 9.79
CA CYS A 228 1.20 6.42 9.61
C CYS A 228 0.44 5.15 9.15
N ASN A 229 -0.88 5.08 9.37
CA ASN A 229 -1.73 4.00 8.86
C ASN A 229 -2.27 4.34 7.47
N PHE A 230 -2.60 5.60 7.22
CA PHE A 230 -3.13 6.02 5.91
C PHE A 230 -2.10 5.84 4.79
N VAL A 231 -0.83 6.18 5.03
CA VAL A 231 0.24 5.96 4.05
C VAL A 231 0.70 4.51 3.93
N CYS A 232 0.38 3.67 4.93
CA CYS A 232 0.86 2.29 4.96
C CYS A 232 0.14 1.42 3.92
N PRO A 233 0.88 0.71 3.04
CA PRO A 233 0.28 -0.13 2.02
C PRO A 233 -0.42 -1.37 2.57
N THR A 234 -0.10 -1.79 3.80
CA THR A 234 -0.66 -3.01 4.41
C THR A 234 -1.70 -2.74 5.49
N CYS A 235 -2.06 -1.48 5.78
CA CYS A 235 -3.13 -1.17 6.71
C CYS A 235 -4.50 -1.29 6.04
N THR A 236 -5.41 -2.05 6.68
CA THR A 236 -6.73 -2.42 6.16
C THR A 236 -7.89 -1.85 6.98
N CYS A 237 -7.61 -0.97 7.95
CA CYS A 237 -8.64 -0.39 8.81
C CYS A 237 -9.62 0.48 8.02
N PHE A 238 -10.91 0.24 8.18
CA PHE A 238 -11.99 1.04 7.60
C PHE A 238 -13.17 1.17 8.58
N THR A 239 -14.05 2.08 8.29
CA THR A 239 -15.36 2.23 8.94
C THR A 239 -16.46 2.27 7.89
N MET A 240 -17.68 1.95 8.29
CA MET A 240 -18.88 2.08 7.47
C MET A 240 -19.62 3.33 7.88
N GLN A 241 -20.10 4.08 6.90
CA GLN A 241 -20.88 5.31 7.09
C GLN A 241 -22.14 5.26 6.22
N ASP A 242 -23.29 5.46 6.84
CA ASP A 242 -24.55 5.63 6.14
C ASP A 242 -24.79 7.13 5.95
N ILE A 243 -24.95 7.55 4.69
CA ILE A 243 -25.18 8.93 4.30
C ILE A 243 -26.59 9.02 3.71
N PHE A 244 -27.48 9.71 4.42
CA PHE A 244 -28.86 9.93 3.97
C PHE A 244 -28.92 11.18 3.09
N TYR A 245 -29.70 11.11 2.04
CA TYR A 245 -29.88 12.23 1.13
C TYR A 245 -30.83 13.28 1.71
N LYS A 246 -30.49 14.55 1.52
CA LYS A 246 -31.29 15.67 2.06
C LYS A 246 -32.70 15.72 1.46
N ASP A 247 -32.83 15.41 0.18
CA ASP A 247 -34.08 15.47 -0.56
C ASP A 247 -34.98 14.26 -0.31
N ASN A 248 -34.42 13.14 0.16
CA ASN A 248 -35.15 11.97 0.59
C ASN A 248 -34.43 11.32 1.79
N PRO A 249 -34.84 11.61 3.03
CA PRO A 249 -34.19 11.10 4.24
C PRO A 249 -34.34 9.59 4.45
N LYS A 250 -35.08 8.89 3.59
CA LYS A 250 -35.26 7.44 3.60
C LYS A 250 -34.40 6.76 2.53
N ALA A 251 -33.70 7.52 1.72
CA ALA A 251 -32.74 7.03 0.73
C ALA A 251 -31.35 7.51 1.07
N GLY A 252 -30.37 6.71 0.69
CA GLY A 252 -28.97 7.03 0.98
C GLY A 252 -28.00 6.05 0.35
N GLU A 253 -26.78 6.19 0.80
CA GLU A 253 -25.69 5.29 0.42
C GLU A 253 -24.88 4.84 1.64
N ARG A 254 -24.39 3.63 1.60
CA ARG A 254 -23.40 3.13 2.57
C ARG A 254 -22.01 3.21 1.96
N ARG A 255 -21.14 3.92 2.64
CA ARG A 255 -19.73 4.06 2.25
C ARG A 255 -18.81 3.27 3.16
N ARG A 256 -17.81 2.65 2.55
CA ARG A 256 -16.61 2.18 3.23
C ARG A 256 -15.58 3.30 3.17
N VAL A 257 -15.07 3.75 4.31
CA VAL A 257 -14.12 4.86 4.42
C VAL A 257 -12.90 4.40 5.19
N TRP A 258 -11.70 4.78 4.75
CA TRP A 258 -10.50 4.45 5.49
C TRP A 258 -10.58 4.99 6.91
N ALA A 259 -10.10 4.16 7.84
CA ALA A 259 -9.99 4.52 9.24
C ALA A 259 -8.58 4.18 9.76
N SER A 260 -8.30 4.49 11.00
CA SER A 260 -7.01 4.20 11.59
C SER A 260 -7.15 3.74 13.03
N CYS A 261 -6.57 2.59 13.33
CA CYS A 261 -6.48 2.09 14.70
C CYS A 261 -5.64 2.99 15.64
N GLN A 262 -4.99 4.04 15.12
CA GLN A 262 -4.27 5.05 15.88
C GLN A 262 -5.14 6.24 16.28
N VAL A 263 -6.30 6.41 15.63
CA VAL A 263 -7.25 7.49 15.92
C VAL A 263 -8.16 7.09 17.06
N ASP A 264 -8.52 8.05 17.89
CA ASP A 264 -9.47 7.87 18.98
C ASP A 264 -10.86 7.44 18.45
N GLY A 265 -11.59 6.68 19.24
CA GLY A 265 -12.90 6.18 18.86
C GLY A 265 -12.90 4.96 17.93
N TYR A 266 -11.81 4.63 17.22
CA TYR A 266 -11.79 3.51 16.27
C TYR A 266 -12.08 2.15 16.94
N SER A 267 -11.67 1.97 18.18
CA SER A 267 -11.87 0.71 18.93
C SER A 267 -13.03 0.76 19.92
N ASP A 268 -13.88 1.78 19.83
CA ASP A 268 -15.05 1.92 20.68
C ASP A 268 -16.12 0.91 20.30
N ILE A 269 -16.79 0.39 21.32
CA ILE A 269 -17.87 -0.57 21.20
C ILE A 269 -19.13 -0.05 21.90
N ALA A 270 -20.24 -0.70 21.64
CA ALA A 270 -21.51 -0.40 22.30
C ALA A 270 -21.36 -0.42 23.83
N GLY A 271 -22.01 0.52 24.53
CA GLY A 271 -21.92 0.67 25.97
C GLY A 271 -20.79 1.60 26.46
N GLY A 272 -20.11 2.32 25.54
CA GLY A 272 -19.08 3.31 25.90
C GLY A 272 -17.73 2.73 26.31
N HIS A 273 -17.46 1.49 25.95
CA HIS A 273 -16.17 0.85 26.21
C HIS A 273 -15.24 1.01 25.01
N SER A 274 -13.94 1.12 25.26
CA SER A 274 -12.89 1.11 24.22
C SER A 274 -11.82 0.08 24.57
N PHE A 275 -11.45 -0.73 23.57
CA PHE A 275 -10.36 -1.71 23.73
C PHE A 275 -8.97 -1.07 23.85
N ARG A 276 -8.81 0.17 23.40
CA ARG A 276 -7.52 0.89 23.37
C ARG A 276 -7.74 2.34 23.73
N GLN A 277 -7.54 2.65 25.00
CA GLN A 277 -7.82 3.97 25.53
C GLN A 277 -6.67 4.96 25.38
N SER A 278 -5.42 4.46 25.39
CA SER A 278 -4.22 5.31 25.28
C SER A 278 -3.52 5.16 23.92
N GLN A 279 -2.74 6.18 23.55
CA GLN A 279 -1.91 6.14 22.34
C GLN A 279 -0.83 5.05 22.43
N GLY A 280 -0.32 4.76 23.63
CA GLY A 280 0.61 3.66 23.86
C GLY A 280 0.01 2.30 23.51
N GLU A 281 -1.23 2.04 23.92
CA GLU A 281 -1.96 0.82 23.59
C GLU A 281 -2.25 0.69 22.09
N ARG A 282 -2.58 1.80 21.44
CA ARG A 282 -2.79 1.83 19.98
C ARG A 282 -1.50 1.56 19.24
N MET A 283 -0.38 2.15 19.66
CA MET A 283 0.93 1.89 19.07
C MET A 283 1.36 0.44 19.28
N ARG A 284 1.21 -0.11 20.49
CA ARG A 284 1.42 -1.52 20.80
C ARG A 284 0.67 -2.42 19.80
N PHE A 285 -0.64 -2.21 19.67
CA PHE A 285 -1.46 -2.98 18.75
C PHE A 285 -0.96 -2.89 17.31
N LYS A 286 -0.71 -1.68 16.81
CA LYS A 286 -0.20 -1.48 15.45
C LYS A 286 1.09 -2.24 15.20
N VAL A 287 2.05 -2.15 16.12
CA VAL A 287 3.37 -2.76 15.95
C VAL A 287 3.28 -4.28 16.03
N LEU A 288 2.70 -4.81 17.10
CA LEU A 288 2.58 -6.26 17.31
C LEU A 288 1.73 -6.92 16.22
N HIS A 289 0.65 -6.27 15.78
CA HIS A 289 -0.14 -6.75 14.63
C HIS A 289 0.72 -6.97 13.39
N LYS A 290 1.69 -6.08 13.12
CA LYS A 290 2.52 -6.14 11.89
C LYS A 290 3.71 -7.08 11.98
N VAL A 291 4.27 -7.31 13.15
CA VAL A 291 5.50 -8.09 13.27
C VAL A 291 5.36 -9.37 14.08
N ALA A 292 4.26 -9.55 14.82
CA ALA A 292 3.99 -10.74 15.61
C ALA A 292 2.70 -11.46 15.18
N ASP A 293 1.53 -10.82 15.37
CA ASP A 293 0.24 -11.49 15.22
C ASP A 293 -0.02 -11.98 13.79
N TYR A 294 0.27 -11.13 12.81
CA TYR A 294 0.13 -11.47 11.39
C TYR A 294 1.06 -12.63 11.02
N LYS A 295 2.31 -12.61 11.51
CA LYS A 295 3.28 -13.69 11.26
C LYS A 295 2.82 -15.02 11.86
N LYS A 296 2.27 -15.01 13.09
CA LYS A 296 1.70 -16.23 13.69
C LYS A 296 0.60 -16.85 12.83
N ARG A 297 -0.16 -16.04 12.10
CA ARG A 297 -1.27 -16.50 11.27
C ARG A 297 -0.86 -16.88 9.85
N PHE A 298 -0.01 -16.09 9.19
CA PHE A 298 0.30 -16.21 7.77
C PHE A 298 1.73 -16.63 7.47
N GLY A 299 2.58 -16.80 8.48
CA GLY A 299 3.96 -17.29 8.34
C GLY A 299 5.01 -16.23 8.01
N TYR A 300 4.63 -14.98 7.73
CA TYR A 300 5.54 -13.87 7.43
C TYR A 300 5.00 -12.54 7.96
N HIS A 301 5.88 -11.54 8.09
CA HIS A 301 5.50 -10.24 8.65
C HIS A 301 4.55 -9.44 7.74
N MET A 302 3.63 -8.69 8.34
CA MET A 302 2.75 -7.78 7.62
C MET A 302 3.48 -6.53 7.13
N CYS A 303 4.46 -6.03 7.89
CA CYS A 303 5.29 -4.92 7.48
C CYS A 303 6.14 -5.29 6.25
N VAL A 304 6.27 -4.35 5.31
CA VAL A 304 7.07 -4.52 4.08
C VAL A 304 8.31 -3.61 4.05
N GLY A 305 8.63 -2.92 5.14
CA GLY A 305 9.83 -2.09 5.23
C GLY A 305 9.86 -0.88 4.28
N CYS A 306 8.71 -0.42 3.80
CA CYS A 306 8.65 0.69 2.84
C CYS A 306 9.01 2.07 3.44
N GLY A 307 9.05 2.24 4.76
CA GLY A 307 9.45 3.47 5.44
C GLY A 307 8.48 4.66 5.34
N ARG A 308 7.32 4.55 4.66
CA ARG A 308 6.38 5.67 4.54
C ARG A 308 5.89 6.22 5.88
N CYS A 309 5.72 5.34 6.89
CA CYS A 309 5.29 5.75 8.22
C CYS A 309 6.34 6.57 8.96
N GLU A 310 7.63 6.38 8.67
CA GLU A 310 8.72 7.21 9.18
C GLU A 310 8.63 8.63 8.59
N ASN A 311 8.40 8.73 7.26
CA ASN A 311 8.39 10.01 6.55
C ASN A 311 7.24 10.92 6.98
N VAL A 312 6.09 10.36 7.36
CA VAL A 312 4.84 11.12 7.54
C VAL A 312 4.55 11.51 8.98
N CYS A 313 5.31 10.99 9.96
CA CYS A 313 5.03 11.22 11.37
C CYS A 313 5.41 12.65 11.79
N PRO A 314 4.44 13.51 12.19
CA PRO A 314 4.74 14.88 12.61
C PRO A 314 5.50 14.95 13.94
N GLU A 315 5.41 13.89 14.76
CA GLU A 315 6.10 13.76 16.04
C GLU A 315 7.42 12.99 15.93
N TYR A 316 7.87 12.71 14.71
CA TYR A 316 9.12 11.97 14.43
C TYR A 316 9.22 10.64 15.21
N ILE A 317 8.09 9.95 15.40
CA ILE A 317 8.08 8.63 16.03
C ILE A 317 8.62 7.63 15.04
N SER A 318 9.79 7.04 15.34
CA SER A 318 10.39 6.03 14.50
C SER A 318 9.80 4.64 14.77
N TYR A 319 9.23 4.05 13.74
CA TYR A 319 8.79 2.66 13.74
C TYR A 319 9.98 1.69 13.80
N VAL A 320 11.09 2.06 13.14
CA VAL A 320 12.36 1.33 13.16
C VAL A 320 12.91 1.26 14.59
N ALA A 321 12.99 2.40 15.28
CA ALA A 321 13.43 2.42 16.69
C ALA A 321 12.52 1.59 17.60
N CYS A 322 11.22 1.55 17.31
CA CYS A 322 10.29 0.68 18.04
C CYS A 322 10.60 -0.81 17.81
N LEU A 323 10.92 -1.22 16.57
CA LEU A 323 11.32 -2.59 16.25
C LEU A 323 12.64 -2.98 16.93
N GLN A 324 13.62 -2.07 16.97
CA GLN A 324 14.89 -2.30 17.67
C GLN A 324 14.69 -2.51 19.17
N LYS A 325 13.86 -1.68 19.83
CA LYS A 325 13.49 -1.88 21.24
C LYS A 325 12.79 -3.24 21.48
N LEU A 326 11.94 -3.67 20.54
CA LEU A 326 11.33 -5.00 20.64
C LEU A 326 12.36 -6.13 20.50
N LYS A 327 13.35 -5.96 19.61
CA LYS A 327 14.41 -6.94 19.42
C LYS A 327 15.25 -7.11 20.70
N GLU A 328 15.52 -6.04 21.43
CA GLU A 328 16.22 -6.06 22.72
C GLU A 328 15.45 -6.80 23.82
N LYS A 329 14.13 -6.96 23.66
CA LYS A 329 13.25 -7.70 24.60
C LYS A 329 13.07 -9.17 24.23
N GLU A 330 13.58 -9.59 23.08
CA GLU A 330 13.47 -10.96 22.62
C GLU A 330 14.27 -11.89 23.53
N GLY A 331 13.65 -12.97 23.99
CA GLY A 331 14.29 -13.97 24.85
C GLY A 331 14.42 -13.59 26.33
N LYS A 332 13.81 -12.49 26.78
CA LYS A 332 13.82 -12.05 28.19
C LYS A 332 12.58 -12.47 28.95
#